data_577877c85f7ada5bf81d2f3020328b7e
#
_entry.id   577877c85f7ada5bf81d2f3020328b7e
#
_cell.length_a   1.000
_cell.length_b   1.000
_cell.length_c   1.000
_cell.angle_alpha   90.00
_cell.angle_beta   90.00
_cell.angle_gamma   90.00
#
_symmetry.space_group_name_H-M   'P 1'
#
loop_
_entity.id
_entity.type
_entity.pdbx_description
1 polymer ?
#
loop_
_entity_poly.entity_id
_entity_poly.type
_entity_poly.pdbx_seq_one_letter_code
_entity_poly.pdbx_strand_id
1 'polypeptide(L)'
;MRHRKSGRQLNRNASHRKAMFKNMANSLILHETIKTTLPKAKELRRVIEPLITRAKADSVANRRHIFSKLRDDAIVAKLFTQVGPFFKDRPGGYVRILKAGFRSGDKAPMALVQLVDFEGQEEVVLEAPKKEAKAEAPKKEAKTEKKES
;
A
#
# COMPACT_ATOMS: atom_id res chain seq x y z
N MET A 1 13.42 -33.05 7.57
CA MET A 1 12.01 -33.09 7.21
C MET A 1 11.32 -31.78 7.62
N ARG A 2 10.33 -31.24 6.83
CA ARG A 2 9.63 -29.97 7.08
C ARG A 2 8.16 -30.20 7.41
N HIS A 3 7.87 -31.06 8.37
CA HIS A 3 6.50 -31.34 8.76
C HIS A 3 5.79 -30.07 9.30
N ARG A 4 4.54 -29.84 8.86
CA ARG A 4 3.69 -28.69 9.22
C ARG A 4 4.29 -27.31 8.96
N LYS A 5 5.43 -27.21 8.26
CA LYS A 5 6.04 -25.94 7.85
C LYS A 5 5.66 -25.64 6.40
N SER A 6 4.70 -24.78 6.20
CA SER A 6 4.28 -24.29 4.88
C SER A 6 5.01 -23.00 4.50
N GLY A 7 5.05 -22.71 3.20
CA GLY A 7 5.68 -21.50 2.67
C GLY A 7 7.15 -21.66 2.29
N ARG A 8 7.57 -20.81 1.35
CA ARG A 8 8.94 -20.78 0.85
C ARG A 8 9.81 -19.91 1.74
N GLN A 9 11.00 -20.37 2.06
CA GLN A 9 11.95 -19.60 2.87
C GLN A 9 12.55 -18.41 2.12
N LEU A 10 12.66 -18.51 0.79
CA LEU A 10 13.19 -17.46 -0.11
C LEU A 10 14.59 -16.97 0.29
N ASN A 11 15.38 -17.86 0.87
CA ASN A 11 16.73 -17.59 1.39
C ASN A 11 16.78 -16.36 2.34
N ARG A 12 15.75 -16.23 3.21
CA ARG A 12 15.60 -15.13 4.18
C ARG A 12 15.26 -15.68 5.56
N ASN A 13 15.74 -14.99 6.60
CA ASN A 13 15.29 -15.23 7.97
C ASN A 13 13.80 -14.82 8.14
N ALA A 14 13.19 -15.19 9.25
CA ALA A 14 11.76 -15.00 9.48
C ALA A 14 11.34 -13.52 9.50
N SER A 15 12.13 -12.67 10.18
CA SER A 15 11.85 -11.23 10.28
C SER A 15 11.98 -10.52 8.93
N HIS A 16 13.05 -10.77 8.20
CA HIS A 16 13.27 -10.20 6.87
C HIS A 16 12.17 -10.64 5.87
N ARG A 17 11.79 -11.93 5.90
CA ARG A 17 10.70 -12.44 5.05
C ARG A 17 9.36 -11.77 5.37
N LYS A 18 9.04 -11.57 6.66
CA LYS A 18 7.84 -10.89 7.11
C LYS A 18 7.83 -9.42 6.64
N ALA A 19 8.95 -8.70 6.80
CA ALA A 19 9.09 -7.33 6.34
C ALA A 19 8.97 -7.22 4.80
N MET A 20 9.59 -8.13 4.06
CA MET A 20 9.48 -8.17 2.61
C MET A 20 8.02 -8.34 2.15
N PHE A 21 7.28 -9.28 2.70
CA PHE A 21 5.88 -9.48 2.31
C PHE A 21 4.97 -8.33 2.76
N LYS A 22 5.24 -7.71 3.90
CA LYS A 22 4.56 -6.48 4.32
C LYS A 22 4.72 -5.39 3.26
N ASN A 23 5.95 -5.09 2.85
CA ASN A 23 6.22 -4.05 1.86
C ASN A 23 5.61 -4.39 0.49
N MET A 24 5.69 -5.65 0.06
CA MET A 24 5.06 -6.09 -1.19
C MET A 24 3.53 -6.00 -1.14
N ALA A 25 2.90 -6.30 0.01
CA ALA A 25 1.46 -6.16 0.18
C ALA A 25 1.04 -4.68 0.13
N ASN A 26 1.78 -3.79 0.81
CA ASN A 26 1.57 -2.35 0.74
C ASN A 26 1.68 -1.84 -0.71
N SER A 27 2.75 -2.22 -1.42
CA SER A 27 2.93 -1.85 -2.82
C SER A 27 1.81 -2.37 -3.73
N LEU A 28 1.32 -3.60 -3.51
CA LEU A 28 0.23 -4.13 -4.33
C LEU A 28 -1.11 -3.42 -4.06
N ILE A 29 -1.41 -3.04 -2.83
CA ILE A 29 -2.61 -2.26 -2.51
C ILE A 29 -2.51 -0.85 -3.09
N LEU A 30 -1.32 -0.23 -3.02
CA LEU A 30 -1.09 1.12 -3.51
C LEU A 30 -1.18 1.21 -5.04
N HIS A 31 -0.39 0.36 -5.73
CA HIS A 31 -0.21 0.40 -7.19
C HIS A 31 -1.08 -0.61 -7.95
N GLU A 32 -1.86 -1.46 -7.24
CA GLU A 32 -2.79 -2.44 -7.82
C GLU A 32 -2.12 -3.52 -8.67
N THR A 33 -0.96 -3.21 -9.22
CA THR A 33 -0.13 -4.10 -10.05
C THR A 33 1.34 -3.95 -9.69
N ILE A 34 2.02 -5.07 -9.42
CA ILE A 34 3.47 -5.09 -9.16
C ILE A 34 4.18 -6.19 -9.96
N LYS A 35 5.42 -5.93 -10.36
CA LYS A 35 6.31 -6.90 -11.02
C LYS A 35 7.29 -7.49 -10.01
N THR A 36 7.33 -8.82 -9.89
CA THR A 36 8.22 -9.52 -8.95
C THR A 36 8.62 -10.90 -9.49
N THR A 37 9.44 -11.65 -8.75
CA THR A 37 9.76 -13.03 -9.14
C THR A 37 8.61 -13.98 -8.86
N LEU A 38 8.40 -14.97 -9.71
CA LEU A 38 7.31 -15.95 -9.62
C LEU A 38 7.20 -16.65 -8.23
N PRO A 39 8.30 -17.07 -7.58
CA PRO A 39 8.22 -17.64 -6.23
C PRO A 39 7.68 -16.67 -5.19
N LYS A 40 8.08 -15.39 -5.24
CA LYS A 40 7.58 -14.34 -4.33
C LYS A 40 6.10 -14.04 -4.60
N ALA A 41 5.69 -13.96 -5.87
CA ALA A 41 4.31 -13.76 -6.26
C ALA A 41 3.37 -14.83 -5.68
N LYS A 42 3.77 -16.11 -5.79
CA LYS A 42 2.99 -17.24 -5.26
C LYS A 42 2.83 -17.20 -3.74
N GLU A 43 3.85 -16.76 -3.01
CA GLU A 43 3.76 -16.64 -1.55
C GLU A 43 3.02 -15.36 -1.13
N LEU A 44 3.17 -14.26 -1.87
CA LEU A 44 2.46 -13.01 -1.60
C LEU A 44 0.94 -13.20 -1.62
N ARG A 45 0.41 -13.99 -2.56
CA ARG A 45 -1.02 -14.32 -2.63
C ARG A 45 -1.54 -14.87 -1.31
N ARG A 46 -0.78 -15.78 -0.66
CA ARG A 46 -1.15 -16.37 0.63
C ARG A 46 -1.17 -15.37 1.79
N VAL A 47 -0.46 -14.25 1.64
CA VAL A 47 -0.39 -13.20 2.66
C VAL A 47 -1.52 -12.18 2.46
N ILE A 48 -1.76 -11.77 1.21
CA ILE A 48 -2.68 -10.66 0.92
C ILE A 48 -4.15 -11.08 0.85
N GLU A 49 -4.46 -12.26 0.33
CA GLU A 49 -5.85 -12.71 0.21
C GLU A 49 -6.59 -12.75 1.57
N PRO A 50 -5.99 -13.23 2.69
CA PRO A 50 -6.64 -13.16 3.99
C PRO A 50 -6.87 -11.72 4.49
N LEU A 51 -5.99 -10.76 4.11
CA LEU A 51 -6.17 -9.36 4.46
C LEU A 51 -7.36 -8.75 3.72
N ILE A 52 -7.48 -9.02 2.41
CA ILE A 52 -8.62 -8.58 1.60
C ILE A 52 -9.92 -9.20 2.12
N THR A 53 -9.93 -10.51 2.39
CA THR A 53 -11.12 -11.17 2.95
C THR A 53 -11.58 -10.52 4.25
N ARG A 54 -10.65 -10.16 5.12
CA ARG A 54 -10.97 -9.48 6.38
C ARG A 54 -11.44 -8.04 6.19
N ALA A 55 -10.93 -7.36 5.16
CA ALA A 55 -11.31 -5.98 4.84
C ALA A 55 -12.74 -5.84 4.30
N LYS A 56 -13.38 -6.91 3.87
CA LYS A 56 -14.80 -6.90 3.46
C LYS A 56 -15.76 -6.51 4.58
N ALA A 57 -15.40 -6.82 5.82
CA ALA A 57 -16.18 -6.45 7.00
C ALA A 57 -15.42 -5.31 7.73
N ASP A 58 -15.90 -4.08 7.55
CA ASP A 58 -15.30 -2.92 8.23
C ASP A 58 -15.70 -2.93 9.71
N SER A 59 -14.72 -3.11 10.56
CA SER A 59 -14.84 -2.99 12.01
C SER A 59 -13.52 -2.51 12.61
N VAL A 60 -13.61 -1.87 13.77
CA VAL A 60 -12.41 -1.39 14.49
C VAL A 60 -11.43 -2.53 14.78
N ALA A 61 -11.95 -3.72 15.14
CA ALA A 61 -11.13 -4.90 15.38
C ALA A 61 -10.37 -5.34 14.11
N ASN A 62 -11.05 -5.37 12.95
CA ASN A 62 -10.44 -5.73 11.68
C ASN A 62 -9.41 -4.69 11.23
N ARG A 63 -9.71 -3.38 11.37
CA ARG A 63 -8.75 -2.30 11.08
C ARG A 63 -7.49 -2.43 11.94
N ARG A 64 -7.62 -2.61 13.25
CA ARG A 64 -6.49 -2.83 14.16
C ARG A 64 -5.67 -4.06 13.80
N HIS A 65 -6.34 -5.17 13.44
CA HIS A 65 -5.64 -6.39 13.03
C HIS A 65 -4.85 -6.20 11.73
N ILE A 66 -5.43 -5.58 10.70
CA ILE A 66 -4.76 -5.30 9.43
C ILE A 66 -3.62 -4.31 9.64
N PHE A 67 -3.83 -3.24 10.40
CA PHE A 67 -2.78 -2.30 10.77
C PHE A 67 -1.60 -2.97 11.47
N SER A 68 -1.85 -3.93 12.37
CA SER A 68 -0.76 -4.70 13.01
C SER A 68 0.14 -5.45 12.02
N LYS A 69 -0.37 -5.76 10.81
CA LYS A 69 0.37 -6.45 9.75
C LYS A 69 1.03 -5.50 8.77
N LEU A 70 0.33 -4.44 8.35
CA LEU A 70 0.78 -3.51 7.32
C LEU A 70 1.53 -2.30 7.88
N ARG A 71 1.14 -1.79 9.07
CA ARG A 71 1.78 -0.64 9.75
C ARG A 71 1.84 0.61 8.86
N ASP A 72 0.75 0.89 8.17
CA ASP A 72 0.61 2.03 7.27
C ASP A 72 -0.87 2.41 7.22
N ASP A 73 -1.19 3.61 7.68
CA ASP A 73 -2.58 4.06 7.82
C ASP A 73 -3.23 4.33 6.46
N ALA A 74 -2.50 4.92 5.50
CA ALA A 74 -3.02 5.22 4.18
C ALA A 74 -3.39 3.93 3.42
N ILE A 75 -2.53 2.92 3.50
CA ILE A 75 -2.78 1.61 2.88
C ILE A 75 -3.98 0.91 3.53
N VAL A 76 -4.10 0.99 4.86
CA VAL A 76 -5.26 0.43 5.57
C VAL A 76 -6.53 1.17 5.18
N ALA A 77 -6.49 2.50 5.08
CA ALA A 77 -7.63 3.29 4.61
C ALA A 77 -8.06 2.84 3.20
N LYS A 78 -7.14 2.82 2.22
CA LYS A 78 -7.43 2.36 0.84
C LYS A 78 -8.01 0.93 0.82
N LEU A 79 -7.47 0.04 1.64
CA LEU A 79 -7.93 -1.34 1.71
C LEU A 79 -9.40 -1.44 2.17
N PHE A 80 -9.83 -0.66 3.16
CA PHE A 80 -11.21 -0.70 3.66
C PHE A 80 -12.19 0.16 2.86
N THR A 81 -11.73 1.27 2.26
CA THR A 81 -12.62 2.17 1.52
C THR A 81 -12.82 1.76 0.07
N GLN A 82 -11.83 1.14 -0.56
CA GLN A 82 -11.86 0.82 -1.99
C GLN A 82 -11.80 -0.69 -2.26
N VAL A 83 -10.75 -1.37 -1.81
CA VAL A 83 -10.48 -2.78 -2.17
C VAL A 83 -11.47 -3.73 -1.50
N GLY A 84 -11.75 -3.54 -0.21
CA GLY A 84 -12.69 -4.40 0.54
C GLY A 84 -14.10 -4.40 -0.03
N PRO A 85 -14.74 -3.23 -0.22
CA PRO A 85 -16.06 -3.12 -0.83
C PRO A 85 -16.11 -3.68 -2.25
N PHE A 86 -15.10 -3.42 -3.09
CA PHE A 86 -15.02 -3.94 -4.46
C PHE A 86 -15.08 -5.48 -4.51
N PHE A 87 -14.35 -6.14 -3.62
CA PHE A 87 -14.31 -7.61 -3.57
C PHE A 87 -15.40 -8.24 -2.68
N LYS A 88 -16.40 -7.48 -2.21
CA LYS A 88 -17.39 -7.95 -1.24
C LYS A 88 -18.04 -9.26 -1.65
N ASP A 89 -18.47 -9.37 -2.90
CA ASP A 89 -19.22 -10.50 -3.42
C ASP A 89 -18.34 -11.67 -3.92
N ARG A 90 -17.03 -11.43 -4.10
CA ARG A 90 -16.11 -12.45 -4.59
C ARG A 90 -15.65 -13.35 -3.43
N PRO A 91 -15.86 -14.68 -3.46
CA PRO A 91 -15.54 -15.57 -2.34
C PRO A 91 -14.03 -15.83 -2.14
N GLY A 92 -13.17 -15.36 -3.04
CA GLY A 92 -11.70 -15.53 -3.00
C GLY A 92 -11.07 -15.28 -4.36
N GLY A 93 -9.74 -15.54 -4.49
CA GLY A 93 -9.04 -15.34 -5.76
C GLY A 93 -8.96 -13.87 -6.17
N TYR A 94 -8.64 -13.00 -5.23
CA TYR A 94 -8.56 -11.54 -5.47
C TYR A 94 -7.33 -11.13 -6.27
N VAL A 95 -6.34 -12.04 -6.37
CA VAL A 95 -5.03 -11.74 -6.97
C VAL A 95 -4.76 -12.64 -8.17
N ARG A 96 -4.47 -12.05 -9.31
CA ARG A 96 -4.04 -12.72 -10.54
C ARG A 96 -2.52 -12.65 -10.65
N ILE A 97 -1.89 -13.76 -11.03
CA ILE A 97 -0.44 -13.85 -11.26
C ILE A 97 -0.21 -14.23 -12.72
N LEU A 98 0.35 -13.31 -13.48
CA LEU A 98 0.71 -13.51 -14.89
C LEU A 98 2.22 -13.76 -14.99
N LYS A 99 2.65 -14.75 -15.77
CA LYS A 99 4.06 -14.98 -16.05
C LYS A 99 4.58 -13.89 -16.98
N ALA A 100 5.67 -13.23 -16.62
CA ALA A 100 6.23 -12.07 -17.33
C ALA A 100 7.66 -12.37 -17.85
N GLY A 101 7.91 -13.60 -18.31
CA GLY A 101 9.21 -14.00 -18.85
C GLY A 101 10.31 -14.10 -17.80
N PHE A 102 11.52 -13.75 -18.18
CA PHE A 102 12.72 -13.85 -17.36
C PHE A 102 13.37 -12.48 -17.19
N ARG A 103 14.04 -12.28 -16.06
CA ARG A 103 14.81 -11.06 -15.81
C ARG A 103 16.13 -11.11 -16.57
N SER A 104 16.51 -9.99 -17.21
CA SER A 104 17.84 -9.86 -17.80
C SER A 104 18.93 -10.00 -16.71
N GLY A 105 20.03 -10.62 -17.04
CA GLY A 105 21.15 -10.90 -16.13
C GLY A 105 21.07 -12.27 -15.48
N ASP A 106 20.19 -12.51 -14.53
CA ASP A 106 20.11 -13.76 -13.74
C ASP A 106 19.06 -14.77 -14.24
N LYS A 107 18.33 -14.45 -15.32
CA LYS A 107 17.24 -15.27 -15.88
C LYS A 107 16.21 -15.75 -14.85
N ALA A 108 16.01 -15.02 -13.75
CA ALA A 108 14.99 -15.35 -12.77
C ALA A 108 13.58 -15.26 -13.39
N PRO A 109 12.67 -16.24 -13.17
CA PRO A 109 11.31 -16.18 -13.68
C PRO A 109 10.55 -15.04 -13.01
N MET A 110 10.03 -14.13 -13.82
CA MET A 110 9.28 -12.95 -13.40
C MET A 110 7.77 -13.19 -13.48
N ALA A 111 7.03 -12.46 -12.67
CA ALA A 111 5.58 -12.45 -12.69
C ALA A 111 5.05 -11.05 -12.41
N LEU A 112 3.94 -10.74 -13.06
CA LEU A 112 3.10 -9.60 -12.75
C LEU A 112 2.01 -10.07 -11.79
N VAL A 113 1.84 -9.36 -10.70
CA VAL A 113 0.82 -9.62 -9.68
C VAL A 113 -0.13 -8.45 -9.70
N GLN A 114 -1.42 -8.70 -9.92
CA GLN A 114 -2.43 -7.65 -9.99
C GLN A 114 -3.69 -8.03 -9.21
N LEU A 115 -4.41 -7.04 -8.72
CA LEU A 115 -5.76 -7.20 -8.20
C LEU A 115 -6.70 -7.47 -9.38
N VAL A 116 -7.55 -8.50 -9.26
CA VAL A 116 -8.41 -8.94 -10.36
C VAL A 116 -9.51 -7.93 -10.62
N ASP A 117 -9.57 -7.42 -11.85
CA ASP A 117 -10.61 -6.52 -12.36
C ASP A 117 -10.76 -5.23 -11.51
N PHE A 118 -9.78 -4.94 -10.66
CA PHE A 118 -9.69 -3.73 -9.88
C PHE A 118 -8.92 -2.69 -10.69
N GLU A 119 -9.64 -1.82 -11.39
CA GLU A 119 -9.12 -0.57 -11.92
C GLU A 119 -9.39 0.49 -10.87
N GLY A 120 -8.34 0.93 -10.20
CA GLY A 120 -8.45 1.96 -9.18
C GLY A 120 -9.11 3.19 -9.78
N GLN A 121 -10.18 3.65 -9.17
CA GLN A 121 -10.64 4.99 -9.44
C GLN A 121 -9.49 5.93 -9.16
N GLU A 122 -9.18 6.76 -10.16
CA GLU A 122 -8.12 7.76 -10.13
C GLU A 122 -8.01 8.40 -8.76
N GLU A 123 -6.79 8.56 -8.28
CA GLU A 123 -6.43 9.14 -7.00
C GLU A 123 -7.39 10.25 -6.62
N VAL A 124 -8.23 10.02 -5.61
CA VAL A 124 -8.69 11.12 -4.78
C VAL A 124 -7.43 11.60 -4.07
N VAL A 125 -6.74 12.53 -4.70
CA VAL A 125 -5.69 13.32 -4.09
C VAL A 125 -6.33 13.89 -2.83
N LEU A 126 -6.00 13.31 -1.68
CA LEU A 126 -6.22 13.95 -0.40
C LEU A 126 -5.32 15.18 -0.43
N GLU A 127 -5.85 16.29 -0.97
CA GLU A 127 -5.28 17.61 -0.75
C GLU A 127 -5.13 17.78 0.75
N ALA A 128 -3.88 17.70 1.19
CA ALA A 128 -3.54 18.14 2.53
C ALA A 128 -4.06 19.59 2.65
N PRO A 129 -4.76 19.95 3.74
CA PRO A 129 -5.23 21.31 3.91
C PRO A 129 -4.00 22.22 3.87
N LYS A 130 -3.88 23.02 2.81
CA LYS A 130 -2.95 24.15 2.75
C LYS A 130 -3.26 25.02 3.96
N LYS A 131 -2.40 25.03 4.94
CA LYS A 131 -2.35 26.08 5.95
C LYS A 131 -2.13 27.38 5.19
N GLU A 132 -3.17 28.15 5.02
CA GLU A 132 -3.08 29.54 4.64
C GLU A 132 -2.30 30.27 5.73
N ALA A 133 -1.01 30.48 5.47
CA ALA A 133 -0.23 31.43 6.22
C ALA A 133 -0.66 32.83 5.79
N LYS A 134 -1.60 33.39 6.51
CA LYS A 134 -1.99 34.77 6.41
C LYS A 134 -0.86 35.63 6.93
N ALA A 135 0.01 36.06 6.03
CA ALA A 135 1.02 37.08 6.31
C ALA A 135 0.37 38.43 6.10
N GLU A 136 -0.15 38.99 7.14
CA GLU A 136 -0.52 40.41 7.22
C GLU A 136 0.67 41.16 7.83
N ALA A 137 1.44 41.85 6.97
CA ALA A 137 2.44 42.82 7.41
C ALA A 137 1.78 44.21 7.45
N PRO A 138 1.78 44.92 8.58
CA PRO A 138 1.38 46.32 8.57
C PRO A 138 2.54 47.19 8.11
N LYS A 139 2.33 47.91 6.99
CA LYS A 139 3.12 49.07 6.57
C LYS A 139 3.05 50.12 7.64
N LYS A 140 4.17 50.50 8.24
CA LYS A 140 4.31 51.79 8.91
C LYS A 140 4.97 52.78 7.92
N GLU A 141 4.15 53.75 7.55
CA GLU A 141 4.60 54.95 6.82
C GLU A 141 5.51 55.81 7.69
N ALA A 142 6.64 56.15 7.12
CA ALA A 142 7.53 57.18 7.64
C ALA A 142 6.93 58.56 7.32
N LYS A 143 6.62 59.33 8.32
CA LYS A 143 6.37 60.77 8.17
C LYS A 143 7.58 61.51 8.73
N THR A 144 8.32 62.05 7.80
CA THR A 144 9.29 63.15 8.04
C THR A 144 8.56 64.41 8.43
N GLU A 145 8.94 65.02 9.52
CA GLU A 145 8.75 66.48 9.70
C GLU A 145 10.01 67.12 10.21
N LYS A 146 10.53 68.04 9.38
CA LYS A 146 11.47 69.10 9.69
C LYS A 146 10.80 70.08 10.66
N LYS A 147 11.61 70.62 11.58
CA LYS A 147 11.72 72.05 11.97
C LYS A 147 12.74 72.11 13.08
N GLU A 148 13.85 72.80 12.83
CA GLU A 148 14.14 74.26 13.06
C GLU A 148 14.08 74.64 14.55
N SER A 149 15.17 74.77 15.20
CA SER A 149 15.80 76.01 15.77
C SER A 149 17.10 75.62 16.41
#